data_5967f3a338ec63454d2ef751d68d7ac1
#
_entry.id   5967f3a338ec63454d2ef751d68d7ac1
#
_cell.length_a   1.000
_cell.length_b   1.000
_cell.length_c   1.000
_cell.angle_alpha   90.00
_cell.angle_beta   90.00
_cell.angle_gamma   90.00
#
_symmetry.space_group_name_H-M   'P 1'
#
loop_
_entity.id
_entity.type
_entity.pdbx_description
1 polymer ?
#
loop_
_entity_poly.entity_id
_entity_poly.type
_entity_poly.pdbx_seq_one_letter_code
_entity_poly.pdbx_strand_id
1 'polypeptide(L)'
;MRDSLSLTLEQRPSRLLMIGGGTAHLLAGIATLLSGIPLWIKAGSIAVLSLSLALQRWRNRSDGSGFVARIEWIDGRWRLETGDGTTDHAELISGYAHAALVVLNFRLENGQRRSLTLLPDSASPDALRRLRIWLRVSRDTGVSDPPQ
;
A
#
# COMPACT_ATOMS: atom_id res chain seq x y z
N MET A 1 1.32 -11.11 -33.64
CA MET A 1 0.76 -11.21 -32.28
C MET A 1 1.70 -10.45 -31.37
N ARG A 2 1.38 -9.21 -31.01
CA ARG A 2 2.14 -8.46 -30.01
C ARG A 2 1.55 -8.85 -28.66
N ASP A 3 2.22 -9.74 -27.95
CA ASP A 3 1.96 -9.91 -26.52
C ASP A 3 2.32 -8.57 -25.87
N SER A 4 1.33 -7.71 -25.72
CA SER A 4 1.44 -6.55 -24.86
C SER A 4 1.71 -7.11 -23.46
N LEU A 5 2.94 -6.94 -22.97
CA LEU A 5 3.34 -7.28 -21.61
C LEU A 5 2.50 -6.42 -20.66
N SER A 6 1.25 -6.83 -20.43
CA SER A 6 0.39 -6.25 -19.43
C SER A 6 0.91 -6.69 -18.07
N LEU A 7 1.54 -5.77 -17.35
CA LEU A 7 1.88 -6.01 -15.96
C LEU A 7 0.60 -5.83 -15.15
N THR A 8 -0.04 -6.93 -14.80
CA THR A 8 -1.20 -6.92 -13.90
C THR A 8 -0.76 -7.37 -12.53
N LEU A 9 -1.04 -6.58 -11.52
CA LEU A 9 -0.76 -6.87 -10.12
C LEU A 9 -2.04 -6.70 -9.31
N GLU A 10 -2.53 -7.80 -8.76
CA GLU A 10 -3.64 -7.81 -7.81
C GLU A 10 -3.10 -7.65 -6.40
N GLN A 11 -3.64 -6.69 -5.67
CA GLN A 11 -3.31 -6.46 -4.27
C GLN A 11 -4.35 -7.09 -3.36
N ARG A 12 -3.86 -7.71 -2.30
CA ARG A 12 -4.68 -8.23 -1.20
C ARG A 12 -4.37 -7.45 0.08
N PRO A 13 -5.35 -7.30 0.99
CA PRO A 13 -5.09 -6.74 2.30
C PRO A 13 -3.97 -7.52 3.01
N SER A 14 -2.94 -6.81 3.47
CA SER A 14 -1.82 -7.43 4.15
C SER A 14 -2.20 -7.93 5.54
N ARG A 15 -2.06 -9.22 5.77
CA ARG A 15 -2.23 -9.83 7.10
C ARG A 15 -1.10 -9.42 8.04
N LEU A 16 0.13 -9.27 7.51
CA LEU A 16 1.28 -8.82 8.29
C LEU A 16 1.04 -7.42 8.86
N LEU A 17 0.47 -6.51 8.06
CA LEU A 17 0.13 -5.17 8.52
C LEU A 17 -0.97 -5.19 9.58
N MET A 18 -1.98 -6.04 9.42
CA MET A 18 -3.07 -6.18 10.38
C MET A 18 -2.57 -6.76 11.71
N ILE A 19 -1.79 -7.84 11.68
CA ILE A 19 -1.26 -8.50 12.87
C ILE A 19 -0.25 -7.59 13.56
N GLY A 20 0.73 -7.05 12.83
CA GLY A 20 1.76 -6.17 13.39
C GLY A 20 1.17 -4.89 14.00
N GLY A 21 0.24 -4.25 13.29
CA GLY A 21 -0.47 -3.08 13.80
C GLY A 21 -1.31 -3.41 15.03
N GLY A 22 -2.06 -4.50 15.03
CA GLY A 22 -2.85 -4.95 16.17
C GLY A 22 -1.99 -5.27 17.39
N THR A 23 -0.88 -5.98 17.20
CA THR A 23 0.07 -6.31 18.27
C THR A 23 0.70 -5.06 18.87
N ALA A 24 1.13 -4.12 18.04
CA ALA A 24 1.71 -2.86 18.50
C ALA A 24 0.72 -2.06 19.35
N HIS A 25 -0.55 -1.95 18.92
CA HIS A 25 -1.60 -1.27 19.68
C HIS A 25 -1.92 -1.98 21.00
N LEU A 26 -1.94 -3.32 21.00
CA LEU A 26 -2.15 -4.11 22.21
C LEU A 26 -1.02 -3.86 23.22
N LEU A 27 0.23 -3.94 22.80
CA LEU A 27 1.40 -3.69 23.65
C LEU A 27 1.40 -2.27 24.20
N ALA A 28 1.10 -1.27 23.36
CA ALA A 28 0.98 0.12 23.79
C ALA A 28 -0.14 0.30 24.82
N GLY A 29 -1.29 -0.37 24.63
CA GLY A 29 -2.39 -0.37 25.59
C GLY A 29 -1.99 -0.96 26.94
N ILE A 30 -1.33 -2.12 26.94
CA ILE A 30 -0.83 -2.77 28.15
C ILE A 30 0.19 -1.86 28.87
N ALA A 31 1.14 -1.29 28.15
CA ALA A 31 2.13 -0.37 28.71
C ALA A 31 1.46 0.87 29.34
N THR A 32 0.43 1.41 28.70
CA THR A 32 -0.35 2.53 29.22
C THR A 32 -1.08 2.16 30.52
N LEU A 33 -1.67 0.97 30.59
CA LEU A 33 -2.39 0.51 31.78
C LEU A 33 -1.44 0.28 32.98
N LEU A 34 -0.25 -0.28 32.72
CA LEU A 34 0.76 -0.56 33.73
C LEU A 34 1.54 0.68 34.18
N SER A 35 1.47 1.80 33.43
CA SER A 35 2.16 3.03 33.78
C SER A 35 1.57 3.68 35.02
N GLY A 36 2.40 4.40 35.78
CA GLY A 36 1.95 5.17 36.98
C GLY A 36 1.28 6.52 36.66
N ILE A 37 0.88 6.78 35.41
CA ILE A 37 0.29 8.05 34.99
C ILE A 37 -1.16 8.23 35.49
N PRO A 38 -1.65 9.48 35.65
CA PRO A 38 -3.01 9.78 36.07
C PRO A 38 -4.07 9.12 35.16
N LEU A 39 -5.21 8.78 35.75
CA LEU A 39 -6.29 8.02 35.07
C LEU A 39 -6.82 8.74 33.82
N TRP A 40 -6.93 10.08 33.84
CA TRP A 40 -7.41 10.87 32.70
C TRP A 40 -6.47 10.78 31.50
N ILE A 41 -5.14 10.70 31.74
CA ILE A 41 -4.14 10.50 30.67
C ILE A 41 -4.24 9.07 30.11
N LYS A 42 -4.44 8.07 30.96
CA LYS A 42 -4.69 6.68 30.52
C LYS A 42 -5.90 6.60 29.60
N ALA A 43 -7.01 7.19 30.04
CA ALA A 43 -8.24 7.20 29.25
C ALA A 43 -8.06 7.90 27.89
N GLY A 44 -7.39 9.04 27.86
CA GLY A 44 -7.06 9.74 26.61
C GLY A 44 -6.16 8.91 25.70
N SER A 45 -5.11 8.28 26.22
CA SER A 45 -4.21 7.43 25.44
C SER A 45 -4.92 6.22 24.84
N ILE A 46 -5.77 5.55 25.62
CA ILE A 46 -6.56 4.40 25.15
C ILE A 46 -7.54 4.84 24.06
N ALA A 47 -8.18 6.00 24.21
CA ALA A 47 -9.08 6.55 23.19
C ALA A 47 -8.33 6.82 21.87
N VAL A 48 -7.14 7.42 21.92
CA VAL A 48 -6.28 7.68 20.74
C VAL A 48 -5.82 6.37 20.10
N LEU A 49 -5.39 5.39 20.88
CA LEU A 49 -4.99 4.06 20.37
C LEU A 49 -6.16 3.35 19.68
N SER A 50 -7.34 3.40 20.29
CA SER A 50 -8.54 2.77 19.72
C SER A 50 -8.95 3.44 18.41
N LEU A 51 -8.92 4.77 18.35
CA LEU A 51 -9.21 5.53 17.14
C LEU A 51 -8.18 5.23 16.03
N SER A 52 -6.89 5.19 16.39
CA SER A 52 -5.81 4.85 15.46
C SER A 52 -6.01 3.46 14.86
N LEU A 53 -6.34 2.46 15.70
CA LEU A 53 -6.61 1.09 15.26
C LEU A 53 -7.85 1.01 14.35
N ALA A 54 -8.90 1.75 14.69
CA ALA A 54 -10.12 1.83 13.88
C ALA A 54 -9.84 2.45 12.50
N LEU A 55 -9.10 3.55 12.45
CA LEU A 55 -8.70 4.19 11.20
C LEU A 55 -7.79 3.31 10.35
N GLN A 56 -6.84 2.58 10.98
CA GLN A 56 -5.97 1.64 10.29
C GLN A 56 -6.78 0.50 9.65
N ARG A 57 -7.74 -0.06 10.38
CA ARG A 57 -8.64 -1.10 9.86
C ARG A 57 -9.53 -0.57 8.74
N TRP A 58 -10.07 0.62 8.90
CA TRP A 58 -10.93 1.25 7.89
C TRP A 58 -10.15 1.50 6.59
N ARG A 59 -8.92 2.03 6.67
CA ARG A 59 -8.07 2.26 5.49
C ARG A 59 -7.58 0.98 4.81
N ASN A 60 -7.49 -0.13 5.54
CA ASN A 60 -7.04 -1.42 5.02
C ASN A 60 -8.21 -2.32 4.55
N ARG A 61 -9.43 -1.77 4.49
CA ARG A 61 -10.58 -2.49 3.94
C ARG A 61 -10.42 -2.63 2.43
N SER A 62 -10.61 -3.86 1.94
CA SER A 62 -10.49 -4.20 0.52
C SER A 62 -11.58 -3.61 -0.37
N ASP A 63 -12.69 -3.17 0.23
CA ASP A 63 -13.87 -2.61 -0.43
C ASP A 63 -13.90 -1.07 -0.44
N GLY A 64 -12.87 -0.42 0.11
CA GLY A 64 -12.82 1.03 0.21
C GLY A 64 -12.15 1.72 -0.97
N SER A 65 -12.56 2.98 -1.24
CA SER A 65 -11.94 3.86 -2.25
C SER A 65 -10.47 4.20 -1.93
N GLY A 66 -10.03 3.94 -0.70
CA GLY A 66 -8.63 4.10 -0.29
C GLY A 66 -7.73 2.91 -0.62
N PHE A 67 -8.31 1.75 -0.92
CA PHE A 67 -7.58 0.53 -1.20
C PHE A 67 -7.45 0.33 -2.72
N VAL A 68 -6.23 0.16 -3.22
CA VAL A 68 -5.99 -0.18 -4.63
C VAL A 68 -6.01 -1.69 -4.76
N ALA A 69 -7.04 -2.22 -5.40
CA ALA A 69 -7.23 -3.67 -5.55
C ALA A 69 -6.40 -4.23 -6.70
N ARG A 70 -6.22 -3.45 -7.78
CA ARG A 70 -5.49 -3.88 -8.97
C ARG A 70 -4.72 -2.72 -9.59
N ILE A 71 -3.54 -3.04 -10.09
CA ILE A 71 -2.71 -2.14 -10.87
C ILE A 71 -2.42 -2.82 -12.20
N GLU A 72 -2.62 -2.10 -13.27
CA GLU A 72 -2.35 -2.57 -14.62
C GLU A 72 -1.54 -1.53 -15.38
N TRP A 73 -0.57 -2.01 -16.18
CA TRP A 73 0.10 -1.21 -17.16
C TRP A 73 -0.49 -1.51 -18.53
N ILE A 74 -1.17 -0.53 -19.13
CA ILE A 74 -1.86 -0.67 -20.41
C ILE A 74 -1.54 0.55 -21.26
N ASP A 75 -1.10 0.34 -22.49
CA ASP A 75 -0.87 1.39 -23.50
C ASP A 75 -0.03 2.59 -23.02
N GLY A 76 1.02 2.32 -22.23
CA GLY A 76 1.91 3.38 -21.76
C GLY A 76 1.39 4.16 -20.53
N ARG A 77 0.31 3.71 -19.90
CA ARG A 77 -0.28 4.33 -18.71
C ARG A 77 -0.59 3.32 -17.60
N TRP A 78 -0.47 3.78 -16.38
CA TRP A 78 -0.90 3.01 -15.22
C TRP A 78 -2.40 3.18 -15.02
N ARG A 79 -3.07 2.07 -14.85
CA ARG A 79 -4.46 1.99 -14.44
C ARG A 79 -4.54 1.43 -13.03
N LEU A 80 -5.16 2.18 -12.13
CA LEU A 80 -5.40 1.78 -10.75
C LEU A 80 -6.90 1.51 -10.58
N GLU A 81 -7.24 0.31 -10.17
CA GLU A 81 -8.60 -0.06 -9.77
C GLU A 81 -8.67 -0.10 -8.24
N THR A 82 -9.58 0.67 -7.67
CA THR A 82 -9.82 0.71 -6.23
C THR A 82 -10.81 -0.36 -5.78
N GLY A 83 -10.85 -0.66 -4.49
CA GLY A 83 -11.70 -1.70 -3.94
C GLY A 83 -13.20 -1.46 -4.13
N ASP A 84 -13.62 -0.21 -4.35
CA ASP A 84 -15.00 0.17 -4.71
C ASP A 84 -15.31 0.02 -6.21
N GLY A 85 -14.35 -0.47 -7.02
CA GLY A 85 -14.50 -0.65 -8.46
C GLY A 85 -14.23 0.60 -9.30
N THR A 86 -13.84 1.72 -8.68
CA THR A 86 -13.45 2.93 -9.41
C THR A 86 -12.10 2.72 -10.09
N THR A 87 -11.98 3.13 -11.33
CA THR A 87 -10.74 3.04 -12.11
C THR A 87 -10.21 4.43 -12.41
N ASP A 88 -8.97 4.66 -12.02
CA ASP A 88 -8.26 5.92 -12.26
C ASP A 88 -7.02 5.67 -13.13
N HIS A 89 -6.74 6.58 -14.06
CA HIS A 89 -5.45 6.62 -14.72
C HIS A 89 -4.44 7.39 -13.89
N ALA A 90 -3.22 6.89 -13.87
CA ALA A 90 -2.17 7.46 -13.03
C ALA A 90 -0.80 7.43 -13.71
N GLU A 91 0.05 8.35 -13.30
CA GLU A 91 1.45 8.40 -13.65
C GLU A 91 2.29 7.98 -12.44
N LEU A 92 3.27 7.09 -12.63
CA LEU A 92 4.20 6.71 -11.57
C LEU A 92 5.22 7.83 -11.37
N ILE A 93 5.16 8.50 -10.20
CA ILE A 93 6.10 9.58 -9.86
C ILE A 93 7.42 9.00 -9.35
N SER A 94 7.32 7.99 -8.48
CA SER A 94 8.48 7.34 -7.88
C SER A 94 8.15 5.92 -7.39
N GLY A 95 9.14 5.06 -7.43
CA GLY A 95 9.07 3.71 -6.90
C GLY A 95 10.27 3.39 -6.03
N TYR A 96 10.05 2.75 -4.90
CA TYR A 96 11.08 2.24 -4.02
C TYR A 96 10.87 0.74 -3.84
N ALA A 97 11.90 -0.04 -4.12
CA ALA A 97 11.85 -1.49 -3.98
C ALA A 97 12.89 -1.97 -2.97
N HIS A 98 12.42 -2.64 -1.94
CA HIS A 98 13.21 -3.33 -0.94
C HIS A 98 12.78 -4.81 -0.86
N ALA A 99 13.60 -5.66 -0.24
CA ALA A 99 13.27 -7.07 -0.08
C ALA A 99 11.95 -7.29 0.71
N ALA A 100 11.70 -6.46 1.72
CA ALA A 100 10.56 -6.55 2.61
C ALA A 100 9.34 -5.73 2.17
N LEU A 101 9.51 -4.75 1.27
CA LEU A 101 8.38 -3.90 0.82
C LEU A 101 8.68 -3.22 -0.52
N VAL A 102 7.62 -2.90 -1.25
CA VAL A 102 7.69 -2.03 -2.43
C VAL A 102 6.74 -0.86 -2.21
N VAL A 103 7.22 0.36 -2.42
CA VAL A 103 6.40 1.57 -2.33
C VAL A 103 6.34 2.21 -3.71
N LEU A 104 5.14 2.46 -4.18
CA LEU A 104 4.86 3.14 -5.45
C LEU A 104 4.08 4.42 -5.16
N ASN A 105 4.53 5.53 -5.72
CA ASN A 105 3.84 6.80 -5.61
C ASN A 105 3.30 7.20 -6.98
N PHE A 106 2.01 7.32 -7.05
CA PHE A 106 1.28 7.69 -8.26
C PHE A 106 0.70 9.10 -8.16
N ARG A 107 0.61 9.77 -9.30
CA ARG A 107 -0.19 10.96 -9.51
C ARG A 107 -1.38 10.60 -10.38
N LEU A 108 -2.58 10.79 -9.85
CA LEU A 108 -3.82 10.60 -10.58
C LEU A 108 -4.06 11.77 -11.55
N GLU A 109 -4.92 11.56 -12.57
CA GLU A 109 -5.28 12.61 -13.53
C GLU A 109 -5.94 13.84 -12.86
N ASN A 110 -6.61 13.65 -11.74
CA ASN A 110 -7.19 14.73 -10.92
C ASN A 110 -6.15 15.50 -10.07
N GLY A 111 -4.84 15.20 -10.22
CA GLY A 111 -3.73 15.82 -9.50
C GLY A 111 -3.49 15.27 -8.10
N GLN A 112 -4.34 14.39 -7.60
CA GLN A 112 -4.14 13.75 -6.30
C GLN A 112 -2.95 12.78 -6.33
N ARG A 113 -2.26 12.68 -5.20
CA ARG A 113 -1.17 11.71 -5.03
C ARG A 113 -1.69 10.50 -4.28
N ARG A 114 -1.35 9.31 -4.79
CA ARG A 114 -1.68 8.06 -4.14
C ARG A 114 -0.41 7.23 -3.93
N SER A 115 -0.15 6.87 -2.70
CA SER A 115 0.96 6.00 -2.34
C SER A 115 0.44 4.58 -2.09
N LEU A 116 1.10 3.62 -2.69
CA LEU A 116 0.81 2.21 -2.57
C LEU A 116 1.99 1.49 -1.93
N THR A 117 1.74 0.80 -0.83
CA THR A 117 2.75 -0.02 -0.15
C THR A 117 2.38 -1.49 -0.31
N LEU A 118 3.25 -2.22 -0.99
CA LEU A 118 3.11 -3.65 -1.21
C LEU A 118 4.05 -4.40 -0.27
N LEU A 119 3.48 -5.23 0.61
CA LEU A 119 4.22 -6.16 1.45
C LEU A 119 4.33 -7.53 0.77
N PRO A 120 5.22 -8.43 1.23
CA PRO A 120 5.40 -9.76 0.64
C PRO A 120 4.12 -10.61 0.60
N ASP A 121 3.17 -10.36 1.50
CA ASP A 121 1.90 -11.07 1.61
C ASP A 121 0.73 -10.36 0.90
N SER A 122 0.95 -9.15 0.38
CA SER A 122 -0.11 -8.35 -0.26
C SER A 122 -0.25 -8.59 -1.77
N ALA A 123 0.69 -9.30 -2.40
CA ALA A 123 0.64 -9.66 -3.82
C ALA A 123 1.37 -10.96 -4.08
N SER A 124 1.20 -11.54 -5.29
CA SER A 124 1.90 -12.77 -5.64
C SER A 124 3.43 -12.55 -5.67
N PRO A 125 4.23 -13.53 -5.20
CA PRO A 125 5.69 -13.42 -5.18
C PRO A 125 6.29 -13.13 -6.56
N ASP A 126 5.72 -13.73 -7.62
CA ASP A 126 6.18 -13.53 -9.00
C ASP A 126 5.89 -12.11 -9.51
N ALA A 127 4.73 -11.56 -9.20
CA ALA A 127 4.38 -10.18 -9.55
C ALA A 127 5.30 -9.17 -8.82
N LEU A 128 5.56 -9.38 -7.54
CA LEU A 128 6.50 -8.57 -6.77
C LEU A 128 7.93 -8.68 -7.28
N ARG A 129 8.36 -9.87 -7.71
CA ARG A 129 9.68 -10.08 -8.31
C ARG A 129 9.82 -9.30 -9.62
N ARG A 130 8.84 -9.40 -10.53
CA ARG A 130 8.83 -8.67 -11.81
C ARG A 130 8.82 -7.17 -11.58
N LEU A 131 8.00 -6.69 -10.66
CA LEU A 131 7.92 -5.28 -10.31
C LEU A 131 9.25 -4.74 -9.75
N ARG A 132 9.95 -5.51 -8.90
CA ARG A 132 11.27 -5.14 -8.36
C ARG A 132 12.32 -5.05 -9.44
N ILE A 133 12.34 -6.00 -10.38
CA ILE A 133 13.26 -6.00 -11.51
C ILE A 133 12.99 -4.77 -12.38
N TRP A 134 11.73 -4.51 -12.69
CA TRP A 134 11.33 -3.36 -13.48
C TRP A 134 11.74 -2.03 -12.82
N LEU A 135 11.45 -1.85 -11.53
CA LEU A 135 11.82 -0.64 -10.79
C LEU A 135 13.34 -0.42 -10.73
N ARG A 136 14.13 -1.50 -10.67
CA ARG A 136 15.60 -1.40 -10.71
C ARG A 136 16.09 -0.91 -12.06
N VAL A 137 15.58 -1.50 -13.14
CA VAL A 137 15.96 -1.13 -14.51
C VAL A 137 15.50 0.30 -14.84
N SER A 138 14.27 0.67 -14.48
CA SER A 138 13.74 2.02 -14.71
C SER A 138 14.50 3.11 -13.94
N ARG A 139 15.04 2.79 -12.76
CA ARG A 139 15.87 3.72 -11.99
C ARG A 139 17.22 3.98 -12.68
N ASP A 140 17.82 2.96 -13.28
CA ASP A 140 19.13 3.06 -13.94
C ASP A 140 19.04 3.76 -15.31
N THR A 141 17.89 3.67 -15.98
CA THR A 141 17.67 4.25 -17.32
C THR A 141 17.01 5.63 -17.31
N GLY A 142 16.50 6.08 -16.16
CA GLY A 142 15.74 7.36 -16.07
C GLY A 142 14.43 7.35 -16.87
N VAL A 143 13.99 6.18 -17.33
CA VAL A 143 12.81 5.98 -18.19
C VAL A 143 11.64 5.56 -17.32
N SER A 144 10.54 6.31 -17.42
CA SER A 144 9.28 5.99 -16.77
C SER A 144 8.50 4.85 -17.46
N ASP A 145 9.01 4.35 -18.59
CA ASP A 145 8.38 3.30 -19.38
C ASP A 145 8.98 1.93 -19.06
N PRO A 146 8.16 0.86 -18.94
CA PRO A 146 8.65 -0.51 -18.80
C PRO A 146 9.38 -0.95 -20.06
N PRO A 147 10.39 -1.84 -19.96
CA PRO A 147 11.07 -2.39 -21.13
C PRO A 147 10.06 -3.14 -22.02
N GLN A 148 10.15 -2.85 -23.32
CA GLN A 148 9.36 -3.52 -24.35
C GLN A 148 9.72 -4.99 -24.49
#